data_6f149d784a48e34c2625979c2af5a9b8
#
_entry.id   6f149d784a48e34c2625979c2af5a9b8
#
_cell.length_a   1.000
_cell.length_b   1.000
_cell.length_c   1.000
_cell.angle_alpha   90.00
_cell.angle_beta   90.00
_cell.angle_gamma   90.00
#
_symmetry.space_group_name_H-M   'P 1'
#
loop_
_entity.id
_entity.type
_entity.pdbx_description
1 polymer ?
#
loop_
_entity_poly.entity_id
_entity_poly.type
_entity_poly.pdbx_seq_one_letter_code
_entity_poly.pdbx_strand_id
1 'polypeptide(L)'
;MSEALLDLQPELGLVLRCHPGQLEFAGNYLRRFLARVELTPFVSQFQIAFDEANWCIDNALTRQSVLRWIAELPQTAVGEQVRLPAGIRAVISDIVPEAFAVAKQAGLPGIGVSNYTWYEVAAGFCGPGEIEPLRTMYEQADLLLNYELSTGAAIPIRSKIPAGLICRPFNDSRIAEIRIRYKQPERSLIFLSVGGALSLERIGLCADFDYLYTRGINPPAGITAHLIAPEATDTQNYLAACDAVITKCGWSTVAEALLADKPLFVVKSANGWAEEQAILSRLRDWRAAVEIEAGQLPCLNCQALVPQQLRFENNCKTVASQILQRAGFG
;
A
#
# COMPACT_ATOMS: atom_id res chain seq x y z
N MET A 1 4.21 5.04 -8.66
CA MET A 1 5.34 6.00 -8.52
C MET A 1 6.45 5.74 -9.55
N SER A 2 7.12 4.60 -9.56
CA SER A 2 8.23 4.30 -10.48
C SER A 2 7.88 4.54 -11.97
N GLU A 3 6.71 4.11 -12.42
CA GLU A 3 6.23 4.37 -13.78
C GLU A 3 6.13 5.88 -14.08
N ALA A 4 5.54 6.65 -13.16
CA ALA A 4 5.37 8.09 -13.35
C ALA A 4 6.72 8.83 -13.41
N LEU A 5 7.72 8.42 -12.62
CA LEU A 5 9.08 8.95 -12.68
C LEU A 5 9.73 8.68 -14.05
N LEU A 6 9.61 7.44 -14.54
CA LEU A 6 10.18 7.01 -15.82
C LEU A 6 9.50 7.65 -17.04
N ASP A 7 8.19 7.92 -16.94
CA ASP A 7 7.43 8.62 -17.99
C ASP A 7 7.78 10.11 -18.05
N LEU A 8 7.97 10.77 -16.89
CA LEU A 8 8.27 12.19 -16.81
C LEU A 8 9.72 12.51 -17.18
N GLN A 9 10.66 11.57 -16.94
CA GLN A 9 12.07 11.77 -17.20
C GLN A 9 12.65 10.61 -18.03
N PRO A 10 12.75 10.77 -19.37
CA PRO A 10 13.21 9.72 -20.28
C PRO A 10 14.64 9.21 -20.02
N GLU A 11 15.51 10.07 -19.50
CA GLU A 11 16.92 9.73 -19.21
C GLU A 11 17.11 9.09 -17.83
N LEU A 12 16.03 8.97 -17.03
CA LEU A 12 16.11 8.41 -15.70
C LEU A 12 16.31 6.89 -15.75
N GLY A 13 17.33 6.40 -15.04
CA GLY A 13 17.45 5.02 -14.62
C GLY A 13 16.96 4.83 -13.18
N LEU A 14 16.37 3.70 -12.87
CA LEU A 14 15.95 3.32 -11.51
C LEU A 14 16.65 2.04 -11.07
N VAL A 15 17.17 2.03 -9.86
CA VAL A 15 17.51 0.80 -9.14
C VAL A 15 16.39 0.59 -8.12
N LEU A 16 15.52 -0.38 -8.40
CA LEU A 16 14.36 -0.69 -7.55
C LEU A 16 14.69 -1.87 -6.66
N ARG A 17 14.73 -1.61 -5.37
CA ARG A 17 14.97 -2.62 -4.33
C ARG A 17 13.66 -2.98 -3.67
N CYS A 18 13.26 -4.23 -3.77
CA CYS A 18 11.99 -4.68 -3.21
C CYS A 18 12.08 -6.12 -2.68
N HIS A 19 11.08 -6.48 -1.89
CA HIS A 19 10.97 -7.84 -1.36
C HIS A 19 10.99 -8.87 -2.49
N PRO A 20 11.69 -10.01 -2.35
CA PRO A 20 11.81 -11.05 -3.38
C PRO A 20 10.46 -11.47 -3.98
N GLY A 21 9.42 -11.59 -3.17
CA GLY A 21 8.07 -11.92 -3.63
C GLY A 21 7.38 -10.85 -4.49
N GLN A 22 7.98 -9.65 -4.61
CA GLN A 22 7.46 -8.54 -5.44
C GLN A 22 8.25 -8.34 -6.74
N LEU A 23 9.39 -9.02 -6.91
CA LEU A 23 10.27 -8.83 -8.08
C LEU A 23 9.57 -9.18 -9.39
N GLU A 24 8.85 -10.28 -9.44
CA GLU A 24 8.10 -10.70 -10.62
C GLU A 24 7.01 -9.69 -10.97
N PHE A 25 6.24 -9.26 -9.99
CA PHE A 25 5.22 -8.22 -10.19
C PHE A 25 5.85 -6.92 -10.70
N ALA A 26 6.94 -6.45 -10.07
CA ALA A 26 7.63 -5.23 -10.47
C ALA A 26 8.17 -5.33 -11.92
N GLY A 27 8.76 -6.48 -12.29
CA GLY A 27 9.23 -6.74 -13.65
C GLY A 27 8.11 -6.73 -14.68
N ASN A 28 6.99 -7.39 -14.39
CA ASN A 28 5.83 -7.40 -15.27
C ASN A 28 5.19 -6.01 -15.40
N TYR A 29 5.06 -5.28 -14.30
CA TYR A 29 4.48 -3.93 -14.29
C TYR A 29 5.35 -2.91 -15.02
N LEU A 30 6.68 -2.95 -14.82
CA LEU A 30 7.63 -2.04 -15.45
C LEU A 30 8.20 -2.56 -16.77
N ARG A 31 7.56 -3.57 -17.39
CA ARG A 31 8.05 -4.28 -18.58
C ARG A 31 8.52 -3.34 -19.70
N ARG A 32 7.81 -2.25 -19.95
CA ARG A 32 8.16 -1.26 -21.00
C ARG A 32 9.41 -0.43 -20.68
N PHE A 33 9.89 -0.48 -19.43
CA PHE A 33 11.03 0.30 -18.93
C PHE A 33 12.23 -0.54 -18.52
N LEU A 34 12.23 -1.85 -18.75
CA LEU A 34 13.29 -2.75 -18.25
C LEU A 34 14.70 -2.37 -18.69
N ALA A 35 14.86 -1.68 -19.82
CA ALA A 35 16.16 -1.15 -20.25
C ALA A 35 16.71 -0.04 -19.32
N ARG A 36 15.85 0.53 -18.45
CA ARG A 36 16.19 1.63 -17.52
C ARG A 36 15.93 1.27 -16.06
N VAL A 37 15.56 0.02 -15.78
CA VAL A 37 15.23 -0.41 -14.43
C VAL A 37 16.05 -1.64 -14.05
N GLU A 38 16.83 -1.51 -13.01
CA GLU A 38 17.48 -2.63 -12.33
C GLU A 38 16.61 -3.07 -11.16
N LEU A 39 16.27 -4.36 -11.11
CA LEU A 39 15.48 -4.95 -10.03
C LEU A 39 16.37 -5.81 -9.15
N THR A 40 16.44 -5.49 -7.87
CA THR A 40 17.26 -6.24 -6.91
C THR A 40 16.47 -6.60 -5.65
N PRO A 41 16.69 -7.81 -5.10
CA PRO A 41 16.01 -8.21 -3.87
C PRO A 41 16.52 -7.39 -2.69
N PHE A 42 15.59 -7.02 -1.82
CA PHE A 42 15.88 -6.38 -0.54
C PHE A 42 14.82 -6.76 0.49
N VAL A 43 15.25 -7.10 1.69
CA VAL A 43 14.36 -7.41 2.81
C VAL A 43 14.83 -6.61 4.01
N SER A 44 14.00 -5.68 4.45
CA SER A 44 14.15 -4.98 5.72
C SER A 44 12.78 -4.68 6.30
N GLN A 45 12.31 -5.58 7.13
CA GLN A 45 11.04 -5.42 7.85
C GLN A 45 10.99 -6.40 9.00
N PHE A 46 10.28 -6.06 10.06
CA PHE A 46 9.87 -7.02 11.06
C PHE A 46 8.59 -7.75 10.62
N GLN A 47 8.34 -8.89 11.26
CA GLN A 47 7.12 -9.65 11.03
C GLN A 47 6.07 -9.28 12.07
N ILE A 48 4.88 -8.92 11.62
CA ILE A 48 3.69 -8.85 12.47
C ILE A 48 3.15 -10.27 12.59
N ALA A 49 3.21 -10.81 13.78
CA ALA A 49 2.65 -12.13 14.07
C ALA A 49 1.13 -12.01 14.18
N PHE A 50 0.43 -12.57 13.20
CA PHE A 50 -1.03 -12.53 13.14
C PHE A 50 -1.60 -13.90 13.49
N ASP A 51 -2.52 -13.93 14.45
CA ASP A 51 -3.31 -15.11 14.78
C ASP A 51 -4.57 -15.12 13.89
N GLU A 52 -4.52 -15.93 12.83
CA GLU A 52 -5.62 -16.03 11.87
C GLU A 52 -6.89 -16.62 12.49
N ALA A 53 -6.75 -17.48 13.50
CA ALA A 53 -7.90 -18.13 14.16
C ALA A 53 -8.73 -17.14 14.98
N ASN A 54 -8.07 -16.17 15.61
CA ASN A 54 -8.69 -15.16 16.47
C ASN A 54 -8.75 -13.77 15.82
N TRP A 55 -8.24 -13.61 14.59
CA TRP A 55 -8.20 -12.33 13.88
C TRP A 55 -7.54 -11.21 14.70
N CYS A 56 -6.45 -11.54 15.38
CA CYS A 56 -5.73 -10.60 16.21
C CYS A 56 -4.22 -10.70 16.03
N ILE A 57 -3.52 -9.65 16.46
CA ILE A 57 -2.05 -9.61 16.46
C ILE A 57 -1.54 -10.25 17.76
N ASP A 58 -0.57 -11.16 17.63
CA ASP A 58 0.23 -11.61 18.78
C ASP A 58 1.27 -10.54 19.11
N ASN A 59 0.98 -9.75 20.15
CA ASN A 59 1.83 -8.62 20.56
C ASN A 59 3.21 -9.08 21.04
N ALA A 60 3.32 -10.25 21.68
CA ALA A 60 4.58 -10.73 22.23
C ALA A 60 5.54 -11.18 21.13
N LEU A 61 5.04 -11.98 20.19
CA LEU A 61 5.82 -12.43 19.03
C LEU A 61 6.16 -11.26 18.10
N THR A 62 5.22 -10.35 17.88
CA THR A 62 5.46 -9.14 17.08
C THR A 62 6.55 -8.28 17.71
N ARG A 63 6.47 -8.00 19.02
CA ARG A 63 7.51 -7.27 19.75
C ARG A 63 8.89 -7.91 19.61
N GLN A 64 8.98 -9.21 19.76
CA GLN A 64 10.25 -9.92 19.61
C GLN A 64 10.83 -9.75 18.19
N SER A 65 9.99 -9.81 17.16
CA SER A 65 10.37 -9.56 15.77
C SER A 65 10.87 -8.14 15.56
N VAL A 66 10.18 -7.13 16.12
CA VAL A 66 10.57 -5.71 16.07
C VAL A 66 11.97 -5.51 16.66
N LEU A 67 12.21 -6.01 17.86
CA LEU A 67 13.50 -5.82 18.56
C LEU A 67 14.67 -6.48 17.82
N ARG A 68 14.46 -7.69 17.25
CA ARG A 68 15.45 -8.36 16.42
C ARG A 68 15.79 -7.54 15.19
N TRP A 69 14.77 -7.08 14.47
CA TRP A 69 14.96 -6.28 13.27
C TRP A 69 15.69 -4.96 13.57
N ILE A 70 15.32 -4.25 14.64
CA ILE A 70 16.01 -3.00 15.07
C ILE A 70 17.49 -3.27 15.32
N ALA A 71 17.85 -4.38 15.93
CA ALA A 71 19.24 -4.72 16.18
C ALA A 71 20.06 -4.98 14.88
N GLU A 72 19.41 -5.38 13.80
CA GLU A 72 20.02 -5.66 12.50
C GLU A 72 20.17 -4.41 11.61
N LEU A 73 19.37 -3.34 11.86
CA LEU A 73 19.33 -2.14 11.02
C LEU A 73 20.69 -1.50 10.72
N PRO A 74 21.62 -1.33 11.70
CA PRO A 74 22.92 -0.70 11.41
C PRO A 74 23.75 -1.50 10.41
N GLN A 75 23.73 -2.82 10.51
CA GLN A 75 24.49 -3.69 9.61
C GLN A 75 23.87 -3.70 8.22
N THR A 76 22.54 -3.69 8.14
CA THR A 76 21.80 -3.60 6.88
C THR A 76 22.14 -2.30 6.16
N ALA A 77 22.13 -1.16 6.86
CA ALA A 77 22.48 0.15 6.28
C ALA A 77 23.91 0.17 5.73
N VAL A 78 24.90 -0.38 6.44
CA VAL A 78 26.27 -0.48 5.96
C VAL A 78 26.37 -1.36 4.69
N GLY A 79 25.69 -2.50 4.68
CA GLY A 79 25.66 -3.38 3.51
C GLY A 79 25.06 -2.72 2.27
N GLU A 80 24.00 -1.93 2.44
CA GLU A 80 23.37 -1.20 1.36
C GLU A 80 24.21 -0.01 0.86
N GLN A 81 24.93 0.66 1.74
CA GLN A 81 25.87 1.72 1.37
C GLN A 81 26.94 1.20 0.40
N VAL A 82 27.50 0.03 0.65
CA VAL A 82 28.51 -0.60 -0.22
C VAL A 82 27.93 -0.95 -1.59
N ARG A 83 26.64 -1.24 -1.66
CA ARG A 83 25.95 -1.63 -2.89
C ARG A 83 25.35 -0.47 -3.67
N LEU A 84 25.51 0.76 -3.19
CA LEU A 84 24.95 1.93 -3.86
C LEU A 84 25.68 2.16 -5.20
N PRO A 85 24.98 2.11 -6.36
CA PRO A 85 25.63 2.27 -7.65
C PRO A 85 26.18 3.70 -7.83
N ALA A 86 27.21 3.83 -8.68
CA ALA A 86 27.70 5.15 -9.08
C ALA A 86 26.63 5.92 -9.87
N GLY A 87 26.62 7.25 -9.70
CA GLY A 87 25.72 8.13 -10.45
C GLY A 87 24.30 8.25 -9.87
N ILE A 88 24.02 7.65 -8.71
CA ILE A 88 22.75 7.86 -8.00
C ILE A 88 22.63 9.35 -7.62
N ARG A 89 21.45 9.92 -7.84
CA ARG A 89 21.13 11.32 -7.51
C ARG A 89 20.25 11.51 -6.29
N ALA A 90 19.47 10.52 -5.93
CA ALA A 90 18.61 10.53 -4.76
C ALA A 90 18.27 9.11 -4.31
N VAL A 91 17.96 8.94 -3.05
CA VAL A 91 17.39 7.72 -2.49
C VAL A 91 15.94 7.98 -2.12
N ILE A 92 15.04 7.14 -2.64
CA ILE A 92 13.61 7.23 -2.38
C ILE A 92 13.21 6.01 -1.56
N SER A 93 12.51 6.21 -0.48
CA SER A 93 12.04 5.12 0.39
C SER A 93 10.54 5.16 0.60
N ASP A 94 9.92 4.01 0.41
CA ASP A 94 8.59 3.71 0.93
C ASP A 94 8.78 2.97 2.26
N ILE A 95 8.75 3.73 3.36
CA ILE A 95 8.87 3.30 4.76
C ILE A 95 10.18 2.65 5.25
N VAL A 96 11.12 2.28 4.41
CA VAL A 96 12.36 1.60 4.85
C VAL A 96 13.33 2.60 5.50
N PRO A 97 13.68 2.47 6.81
CA PRO A 97 14.48 3.47 7.52
C PRO A 97 15.94 3.52 7.10
N GLU A 98 16.56 2.39 6.77
CA GLU A 98 17.96 2.31 6.37
C GLU A 98 18.26 3.13 5.11
N ALA A 99 17.29 3.29 4.24
CA ALA A 99 17.45 4.10 3.02
C ALA A 99 17.84 5.55 3.34
N PHE A 100 17.34 6.12 4.43
CA PHE A 100 17.68 7.49 4.86
C PHE A 100 19.09 7.58 5.44
N ALA A 101 19.52 6.56 6.17
CA ALA A 101 20.90 6.47 6.64
C ALA A 101 21.88 6.35 5.47
N VAL A 102 21.57 5.52 4.48
CA VAL A 102 22.35 5.38 3.23
C VAL A 102 22.42 6.70 2.47
N ALA A 103 21.28 7.37 2.28
CA ALA A 103 21.23 8.68 1.62
C ALA A 103 22.13 9.70 2.34
N LYS A 104 21.99 9.81 3.65
CA LYS A 104 22.77 10.75 4.49
C LYS A 104 24.26 10.50 4.39
N GLN A 105 24.70 9.24 4.49
CA GLN A 105 26.12 8.86 4.39
C GLN A 105 26.69 9.12 3.01
N ALA A 106 25.89 8.94 1.96
CA ALA A 106 26.28 9.20 0.57
C ALA A 106 26.22 10.70 0.18
N GLY A 107 25.70 11.58 1.03
CA GLY A 107 25.49 12.99 0.71
C GLY A 107 24.40 13.20 -0.36
N LEU A 108 23.44 12.29 -0.44
CA LEU A 108 22.34 12.30 -1.41
C LEU A 108 21.01 12.73 -0.74
N PRO A 109 20.09 13.34 -1.50
CA PRO A 109 18.73 13.55 -1.03
C PRO A 109 18.06 12.24 -0.61
N GLY A 110 17.55 12.17 0.63
CA GLY A 110 16.75 11.08 1.15
C GLY A 110 15.27 11.46 1.21
N ILE A 111 14.44 10.86 0.33
CA ILE A 111 13.04 11.23 0.15
C ILE A 111 12.14 10.08 0.58
N GLY A 112 11.31 10.30 1.60
CA GLY A 112 10.25 9.39 1.99
C GLY A 112 8.98 9.60 1.16
N VAL A 113 8.27 8.53 0.84
CA VAL A 113 6.98 8.57 0.13
C VAL A 113 6.04 7.58 0.80
N SER A 114 5.27 8.01 1.80
CA SER A 114 4.43 7.09 2.58
C SER A 114 3.31 7.80 3.34
N ASN A 115 2.36 7.01 3.87
CA ASN A 115 1.33 7.44 4.80
C ASN A 115 1.66 7.09 6.27
N TYR A 116 2.67 6.26 6.53
CA TYR A 116 3.15 5.87 7.86
C TYR A 116 4.63 5.49 7.81
N THR A 117 5.20 5.19 8.97
CA THR A 117 6.55 4.60 9.07
C THR A 117 6.53 3.39 10.03
N TRP A 118 7.55 2.57 9.96
CA TRP A 118 7.69 1.47 10.92
C TRP A 118 7.89 1.95 12.36
N TYR A 119 8.22 3.22 12.57
CA TYR A 119 8.34 3.80 13.92
C TYR A 119 7.00 3.80 14.64
N GLU A 120 5.92 4.29 14.00
CA GLU A 120 4.59 4.33 14.63
C GLU A 120 4.01 2.94 14.82
N VAL A 121 4.29 2.04 13.88
CA VAL A 121 3.84 0.65 14.01
C VAL A 121 4.57 -0.04 15.17
N ALA A 122 5.91 0.10 15.26
CA ALA A 122 6.69 -0.46 16.34
C ALA A 122 6.34 0.13 17.72
N ALA A 123 5.94 1.41 17.78
CA ALA A 123 5.49 2.06 19.01
C ALA A 123 4.22 1.41 19.61
N GLY A 124 3.44 0.68 18.82
CA GLY A 124 2.32 -0.13 19.32
C GLY A 124 2.75 -1.37 20.11
N PHE A 125 4.02 -1.80 20.01
CA PHE A 125 4.53 -3.05 20.57
C PHE A 125 5.71 -2.85 21.53
N CYS A 126 6.45 -1.76 21.41
CA CYS A 126 7.70 -1.51 22.10
C CYS A 126 7.68 -0.15 22.85
N GLY A 127 8.50 -0.05 23.85
CA GLY A 127 8.68 1.21 24.58
C GLY A 127 9.51 2.25 23.79
N PRO A 128 9.37 3.54 24.10
CA PRO A 128 10.05 4.62 23.38
C PRO A 128 11.57 4.45 23.26
N GLY A 129 12.24 4.00 24.33
CA GLY A 129 13.70 3.79 24.31
C GLY A 129 14.13 2.62 23.42
N GLU A 130 13.26 1.63 23.21
CA GLU A 130 13.55 0.46 22.38
C GLU A 130 13.49 0.78 20.89
N ILE A 131 12.66 1.75 20.50
CA ILE A 131 12.46 2.15 19.10
C ILE A 131 13.21 3.44 18.72
N GLU A 132 13.99 4.02 19.63
CA GLU A 132 14.78 5.24 19.36
C GLU A 132 15.75 5.09 18.16
N PRO A 133 16.35 3.91 17.88
CA PRO A 133 17.13 3.73 16.66
C PRO A 133 16.32 3.95 15.38
N LEU A 134 15.04 3.53 15.34
CA LEU A 134 14.16 3.80 14.20
C LEU A 134 13.92 5.29 14.04
N ARG A 135 13.58 5.98 15.12
CA ARG A 135 13.39 7.42 15.10
C ARG A 135 14.59 8.14 14.54
N THR A 136 15.78 7.82 15.06
CA THR A 136 17.05 8.42 14.61
C THR A 136 17.29 8.21 13.11
N MET A 137 16.95 7.05 12.56
CA MET A 137 17.06 6.79 11.10
C MET A 137 16.07 7.61 10.28
N TYR A 138 14.80 7.67 10.69
CA TYR A 138 13.80 8.46 9.98
C TYR A 138 14.07 9.96 10.03
N GLU A 139 14.62 10.48 11.13
CA GLU A 139 15.02 11.89 11.26
C GLU A 139 16.14 12.29 10.27
N GLN A 140 16.82 11.34 9.62
CA GLN A 140 17.82 11.59 8.60
C GLN A 140 17.20 11.87 7.22
N ALA A 141 15.93 11.60 7.03
CA ALA A 141 15.22 11.95 5.80
C ALA A 141 15.18 13.47 5.60
N ASP A 142 15.46 13.92 4.39
CA ASP A 142 15.36 15.34 4.04
C ASP A 142 13.92 15.80 3.83
N LEU A 143 13.06 14.89 3.36
CA LEU A 143 11.66 15.17 3.04
C LEU A 143 10.81 13.91 3.14
N LEU A 144 9.57 14.07 3.59
CA LEU A 144 8.49 13.11 3.40
C LEU A 144 7.42 13.72 2.50
N LEU A 145 7.12 13.06 1.38
CA LEU A 145 5.91 13.25 0.62
C LEU A 145 4.82 12.42 1.29
N ASN A 146 4.06 13.07 2.17
CA ASN A 146 3.13 12.43 3.08
C ASN A 146 1.78 12.21 2.40
N TYR A 147 1.45 10.96 2.13
CA TYR A 147 0.16 10.62 1.52
C TYR A 147 -1.01 10.94 2.45
N GLU A 148 -2.20 11.10 1.89
CA GLU A 148 -3.44 11.11 2.69
C GLU A 148 -3.67 9.76 3.40
N LEU A 149 -4.58 9.72 4.36
CA LEU A 149 -4.82 8.57 5.22
C LEU A 149 -3.59 8.21 6.07
N SER A 150 -2.88 9.22 6.53
CA SER A 150 -1.58 9.13 7.21
C SER A 150 -1.74 9.08 8.72
N THR A 151 -0.78 8.45 9.39
CA THR A 151 -0.54 8.58 10.85
C THR A 151 -0.12 10.00 11.26
N GLY A 152 0.21 10.86 10.29
CA GLY A 152 0.31 12.31 10.46
C GLY A 152 1.49 12.78 11.30
N ALA A 153 1.20 13.39 12.47
CA ALA A 153 2.20 14.04 13.30
C ALA A 153 3.17 13.06 14.00
N ALA A 154 2.78 11.80 14.15
CA ALA A 154 3.61 10.78 14.80
C ALA A 154 4.84 10.38 13.99
N ILE A 155 4.83 10.60 12.66
CA ILE A 155 5.97 10.29 11.78
C ILE A 155 7.18 11.13 12.16
N PRO A 156 8.36 10.55 12.48
CA PRO A 156 9.51 11.29 12.99
C PRO A 156 10.36 11.97 11.91
N ILE A 157 9.80 12.30 10.75
CA ILE A 157 10.45 13.08 9.69
C ILE A 157 10.04 14.53 9.82
N ARG A 158 11.01 15.46 9.89
CA ARG A 158 10.77 16.87 10.19
C ARG A 158 10.09 17.62 9.04
N SER A 159 10.59 17.44 7.83
CA SER A 159 10.05 18.11 6.63
C SER A 159 8.99 17.22 5.98
N LYS A 160 7.75 17.68 5.93
CA LYS A 160 6.62 16.95 5.33
C LYS A 160 5.89 17.83 4.34
N ILE A 161 5.56 17.28 3.18
CA ILE A 161 4.70 17.92 2.18
C ILE A 161 3.50 17.01 1.94
N PRO A 162 2.27 17.50 2.05
CA PRO A 162 1.09 16.73 1.68
C PRO A 162 1.16 16.29 0.22
N ALA A 163 0.93 15.01 -0.03
CA ALA A 163 1.08 14.38 -1.35
C ALA A 163 -0.25 13.85 -1.92
N GLY A 164 -1.34 13.94 -1.15
CA GLY A 164 -2.66 13.45 -1.56
C GLY A 164 -2.72 11.94 -1.70
N LEU A 165 -3.67 11.46 -2.50
CA LEU A 165 -3.77 10.05 -2.86
C LEU A 165 -3.05 9.79 -4.18
N ILE A 166 -2.46 8.61 -4.31
CA ILE A 166 -1.86 8.13 -5.56
C ILE A 166 -2.35 6.72 -5.87
N CYS A 167 -2.48 6.42 -7.15
CA CYS A 167 -2.64 5.04 -7.62
C CYS A 167 -2.04 4.88 -9.02
N ARG A 168 -2.04 3.65 -9.52
CA ARG A 168 -1.78 3.36 -10.93
C ARG A 168 -2.87 4.00 -11.81
N PRO A 169 -2.54 4.46 -13.02
CA PRO A 169 -3.53 5.08 -13.89
C PRO A 169 -4.67 4.11 -14.22
N PHE A 170 -5.89 4.63 -14.27
CA PHE A 170 -7.04 3.89 -14.77
C PHE A 170 -7.05 3.91 -16.30
N ASN A 171 -7.50 2.80 -16.90
CA ASN A 171 -7.65 2.64 -18.34
C ASN A 171 -9.12 2.35 -18.68
N ASP A 172 -9.82 3.35 -19.24
CA ASP A 172 -11.26 3.28 -19.50
C ASP A 172 -11.64 2.13 -20.45
N SER A 173 -10.84 1.85 -21.48
CA SER A 173 -11.08 0.74 -22.39
C SER A 173 -10.99 -0.60 -21.66
N ARG A 174 -9.98 -0.75 -20.80
CA ARG A 174 -9.79 -1.96 -19.98
C ARG A 174 -10.91 -2.14 -18.95
N ILE A 175 -11.34 -1.06 -18.32
CA ILE A 175 -12.48 -1.06 -17.39
C ILE A 175 -13.76 -1.51 -18.11
N ALA A 176 -14.02 -0.99 -19.32
CA ALA A 176 -15.17 -1.37 -20.11
C ALA A 176 -15.13 -2.87 -20.51
N GLU A 177 -13.98 -3.38 -20.96
CA GLU A 177 -13.79 -4.80 -21.25
C GLU A 177 -14.10 -5.70 -20.04
N ILE A 178 -13.59 -5.34 -18.86
CA ILE A 178 -13.81 -6.08 -17.62
C ILE A 178 -15.30 -6.07 -17.27
N ARG A 179 -15.97 -4.92 -17.37
CA ARG A 179 -17.42 -4.84 -17.12
C ARG A 179 -18.21 -5.70 -18.07
N ILE A 180 -17.95 -5.66 -19.38
CA ILE A 180 -18.61 -6.49 -20.38
C ILE A 180 -18.44 -7.97 -20.06
N ARG A 181 -17.27 -8.38 -19.61
CA ARG A 181 -16.94 -9.78 -19.33
C ARG A 181 -17.60 -10.34 -18.08
N TYR A 182 -17.72 -9.54 -17.01
CA TYR A 182 -18.05 -10.05 -15.69
C TYR A 182 -19.33 -9.48 -15.08
N LYS A 183 -19.81 -8.32 -15.52
CA LYS A 183 -21.00 -7.69 -14.95
C LYS A 183 -22.26 -8.29 -15.54
N GLN A 184 -23.07 -8.91 -14.67
CA GLN A 184 -24.43 -9.35 -15.01
C GLN A 184 -25.41 -8.17 -14.90
N PRO A 185 -26.44 -8.07 -15.79
CA PRO A 185 -27.38 -6.92 -15.77
C PRO A 185 -28.07 -6.68 -14.44
N GLU A 186 -28.53 -7.74 -13.79
CA GLU A 186 -29.37 -7.67 -12.58
C GLU A 186 -28.60 -7.86 -11.28
N ARG A 187 -27.26 -8.02 -11.34
CA ARG A 187 -26.46 -8.33 -10.17
C ARG A 187 -25.34 -7.29 -10.01
N SER A 188 -25.08 -6.88 -8.78
CA SER A 188 -23.92 -6.00 -8.50
C SER A 188 -22.63 -6.80 -8.55
N LEU A 189 -21.63 -6.24 -9.24
CA LEU A 189 -20.28 -6.78 -9.32
C LEU A 189 -19.43 -6.13 -8.22
N ILE A 190 -18.90 -6.94 -7.32
CA ILE A 190 -18.15 -6.47 -6.15
C ILE A 190 -16.67 -6.83 -6.30
N PHE A 191 -15.78 -5.86 -6.10
CA PHE A 191 -14.35 -6.13 -5.94
C PHE A 191 -14.07 -6.56 -4.50
N LEU A 192 -13.46 -7.72 -4.31
CA LEU A 192 -13.14 -8.28 -3.00
C LEU A 192 -11.64 -8.52 -2.86
N SER A 193 -10.99 -7.81 -1.94
CA SER A 193 -9.54 -7.94 -1.70
C SER A 193 -9.21 -7.82 -0.22
N VAL A 194 -8.64 -8.87 0.35
CA VAL A 194 -8.21 -8.87 1.76
C VAL A 194 -6.69 -8.92 1.92
N GLY A 195 -5.97 -8.88 0.78
CA GLY A 195 -4.52 -8.98 0.74
C GLY A 195 -4.01 -10.39 1.01
N GLY A 196 -2.76 -10.66 0.56
CA GLY A 196 -2.17 -11.99 0.66
C GLY A 196 -1.75 -12.43 2.07
N ALA A 197 -1.90 -11.56 3.08
CA ALA A 197 -1.53 -11.86 4.47
C ALA A 197 -2.70 -12.43 5.30
N LEU A 198 -3.92 -12.44 4.76
CA LEU A 198 -5.11 -12.93 5.46
C LEU A 198 -5.81 -13.95 4.58
N SER A 199 -6.08 -15.13 5.11
CA SER A 199 -6.96 -16.12 4.51
C SER A 199 -8.36 -15.88 5.05
N LEU A 200 -9.33 -15.63 4.17
CA LEU A 200 -10.73 -15.52 4.51
C LEU A 200 -11.48 -16.83 4.17
N GLU A 201 -10.92 -17.96 4.59
CA GLU A 201 -11.53 -19.29 4.38
C GLU A 201 -12.92 -19.43 5.03
N ARG A 202 -13.28 -18.53 5.95
CA ARG A 202 -14.52 -18.55 6.71
C ARG A 202 -15.44 -17.37 6.43
N ILE A 203 -15.22 -16.62 5.36
CA ILE A 203 -16.11 -15.51 5.02
C ILE A 203 -17.34 -16.04 4.29
N GLY A 204 -18.51 -15.86 4.91
CA GLY A 204 -19.76 -15.90 4.18
C GLY A 204 -19.86 -14.71 3.24
N LEU A 205 -20.29 -14.93 1.99
CA LEU A 205 -20.53 -13.88 1.01
C LEU A 205 -22.03 -13.83 0.68
N CYS A 206 -22.53 -12.65 0.33
CA CYS A 206 -23.90 -12.48 -0.11
C CYS A 206 -24.11 -13.14 -1.47
N ALA A 207 -25.09 -14.03 -1.59
CA ALA A 207 -25.36 -14.76 -2.83
C ALA A 207 -25.98 -13.88 -3.94
N ASP A 208 -26.45 -12.67 -3.61
CA ASP A 208 -27.07 -11.74 -4.56
C ASP A 208 -26.05 -10.95 -5.37
N PHE A 209 -24.76 -11.10 -5.07
CA PHE A 209 -23.65 -10.40 -5.76
C PHE A 209 -22.79 -11.35 -6.58
N ASP A 210 -22.15 -10.79 -7.59
CA ASP A 210 -21.03 -11.40 -8.28
C ASP A 210 -19.73 -10.76 -7.80
N TYR A 211 -18.64 -11.54 -7.74
CA TYR A 211 -17.39 -11.08 -7.15
C TYR A 211 -16.22 -11.21 -8.13
N LEU A 212 -15.39 -10.16 -8.17
CA LEU A 212 -14.00 -10.24 -8.65
C LEU A 212 -13.09 -10.22 -7.43
N TYR A 213 -12.28 -11.26 -7.24
CA TYR A 213 -11.48 -11.37 -6.02
C TYR A 213 -10.01 -11.64 -6.28
N THR A 214 -9.17 -11.20 -5.32
CA THR A 214 -7.72 -11.44 -5.33
C THR A 214 -7.37 -12.68 -4.52
N ARG A 215 -6.12 -13.15 -4.61
CA ARG A 215 -5.61 -14.29 -3.83
C ARG A 215 -5.92 -14.15 -2.32
N GLY A 216 -5.98 -15.28 -1.62
CA GLY A 216 -6.22 -15.34 -0.17
C GLY A 216 -7.71 -15.43 0.21
N ILE A 217 -8.58 -15.67 -0.77
CA ILE A 217 -10.02 -15.83 -0.56
C ILE A 217 -10.47 -17.15 -1.18
N ASN A 218 -11.25 -17.92 -0.42
CA ASN A 218 -11.92 -19.14 -0.91
C ASN A 218 -13.43 -18.89 -0.87
N PRO A 219 -14.07 -18.48 -2.00
CA PRO A 219 -15.50 -18.23 -2.03
C PRO A 219 -16.29 -19.50 -1.70
N PRO A 220 -17.36 -19.41 -0.91
CA PRO A 220 -18.22 -20.53 -0.61
C PRO A 220 -18.89 -21.11 -1.87
N ALA A 221 -19.26 -22.39 -1.82
CA ALA A 221 -20.03 -23.00 -2.89
C ALA A 221 -21.37 -22.27 -3.12
N GLY A 222 -21.74 -22.08 -4.40
CA GLY A 222 -22.97 -21.36 -4.78
C GLY A 222 -22.80 -19.85 -4.93
N ILE A 223 -21.62 -19.29 -4.67
CA ILE A 223 -21.29 -17.88 -4.93
C ILE A 223 -20.66 -17.75 -6.32
N THR A 224 -21.14 -16.81 -7.11
CA THR A 224 -20.49 -16.44 -8.39
C THR A 224 -19.30 -15.56 -8.11
N ALA A 225 -18.11 -16.11 -8.27
CA ALA A 225 -16.87 -15.40 -7.99
C ALA A 225 -15.77 -15.77 -9.01
N HIS A 226 -15.02 -14.78 -9.44
CA HIS A 226 -13.96 -14.92 -10.42
C HIS A 226 -12.63 -14.45 -9.84
N LEU A 227 -11.64 -15.35 -9.78
CA LEU A 227 -10.28 -15.00 -9.36
C LEU A 227 -9.63 -14.10 -10.43
N ILE A 228 -9.16 -12.95 -10.01
CA ILE A 228 -8.29 -12.10 -10.82
C ILE A 228 -6.95 -12.81 -10.94
N ALA A 229 -6.45 -12.94 -12.19
CA ALA A 229 -5.19 -13.62 -12.45
C ALA A 229 -4.08 -13.08 -11.54
N PRO A 230 -3.35 -13.96 -10.83
CA PRO A 230 -2.33 -13.54 -9.86
C PRO A 230 -1.22 -12.68 -10.44
N GLU A 231 -0.94 -12.84 -11.73
CA GLU A 231 0.03 -12.07 -12.51
C GLU A 231 -0.52 -10.74 -13.03
N ALA A 232 -1.82 -10.45 -12.81
CA ALA A 232 -2.41 -9.18 -13.24
C ALA A 232 -1.74 -7.99 -12.55
N THR A 233 -1.21 -7.09 -13.34
CA THR A 233 -0.56 -5.86 -12.87
C THR A 233 -1.50 -4.64 -12.91
N ASP A 234 -2.75 -4.84 -13.34
CA ASP A 234 -3.76 -3.80 -13.56
C ASP A 234 -5.01 -3.98 -12.69
N THR A 235 -4.85 -4.48 -11.45
CA THR A 235 -5.96 -4.76 -10.52
C THR A 235 -6.82 -3.53 -10.20
N GLN A 236 -6.27 -2.31 -10.27
CA GLN A 236 -7.03 -1.07 -10.13
C GLN A 236 -8.13 -0.93 -11.22
N ASN A 237 -7.92 -1.47 -12.44
CA ASN A 237 -8.95 -1.46 -13.48
C ASN A 237 -10.09 -2.43 -13.16
N TYR A 238 -9.78 -3.59 -12.57
CA TYR A 238 -10.80 -4.53 -12.07
C TYR A 238 -11.63 -3.90 -10.94
N LEU A 239 -10.97 -3.22 -10.00
CA LEU A 239 -11.62 -2.47 -8.94
C LEU A 239 -12.55 -1.39 -9.53
N ALA A 240 -12.05 -0.58 -10.45
CA ALA A 240 -12.82 0.50 -11.09
C ALA A 240 -13.99 -0.03 -11.95
N ALA A 241 -13.91 -1.26 -12.46
CA ALA A 241 -14.99 -1.91 -13.20
C ALA A 241 -16.14 -2.39 -12.30
N CYS A 242 -15.91 -2.56 -11.00
CA CYS A 242 -16.91 -3.03 -10.04
C CYS A 242 -17.87 -1.92 -9.59
N ASP A 243 -19.00 -2.32 -9.03
CA ASP A 243 -20.02 -1.41 -8.50
C ASP A 243 -19.71 -0.98 -7.06
N ALA A 244 -18.95 -1.81 -6.32
CA ALA A 244 -18.45 -1.50 -4.99
C ALA A 244 -17.17 -2.28 -4.67
N VAL A 245 -16.51 -1.87 -3.61
CA VAL A 245 -15.25 -2.47 -3.13
C VAL A 245 -15.41 -2.93 -1.69
N ILE A 246 -15.04 -4.19 -1.43
CA ILE A 246 -14.86 -4.74 -0.09
C ILE A 246 -13.38 -5.05 0.08
N THR A 247 -12.75 -4.45 1.09
CA THR A 247 -11.32 -4.65 1.32
C THR A 247 -10.99 -4.61 2.81
N LYS A 248 -9.85 -5.19 3.20
CA LYS A 248 -9.25 -4.87 4.50
C LYS A 248 -8.78 -3.41 4.50
N CYS A 249 -8.46 -2.88 5.66
CA CYS A 249 -7.96 -1.51 5.83
C CYS A 249 -6.49 -1.39 5.36
N GLY A 250 -6.24 -1.58 4.06
CA GLY A 250 -4.92 -1.41 3.44
C GLY A 250 -4.89 -0.18 2.55
N TRP A 251 -3.88 0.68 2.73
CA TRP A 251 -3.81 1.99 2.08
C TRP A 251 -4.01 1.93 0.56
N SER A 252 -3.30 1.04 -0.14
CA SER A 252 -3.31 1.02 -1.61
C SER A 252 -4.70 0.76 -2.20
N THR A 253 -5.42 -0.26 -1.70
CA THR A 253 -6.76 -0.59 -2.20
C THR A 253 -7.79 0.46 -1.79
N VAL A 254 -7.66 1.01 -0.58
CA VAL A 254 -8.51 2.13 -0.11
C VAL A 254 -8.30 3.35 -1.00
N ALA A 255 -7.05 3.74 -1.29
CA ALA A 255 -6.74 4.86 -2.17
C ALA A 255 -7.27 4.64 -3.60
N GLU A 256 -7.10 3.43 -4.16
CA GLU A 256 -7.65 3.07 -5.48
C GLU A 256 -9.18 3.16 -5.49
N ALA A 257 -9.88 2.72 -4.44
CA ALA A 257 -11.33 2.79 -4.35
C ALA A 257 -11.84 4.23 -4.28
N LEU A 258 -11.19 5.08 -3.46
CA LEU A 258 -11.50 6.51 -3.34
C LEU A 258 -11.28 7.24 -4.67
N LEU A 259 -10.16 6.97 -5.35
CA LEU A 259 -9.83 7.58 -6.66
C LEU A 259 -10.71 7.07 -7.80
N ALA A 260 -11.26 5.86 -7.69
CA ALA A 260 -12.22 5.31 -8.65
C ALA A 260 -13.67 5.72 -8.35
N ASP A 261 -13.91 6.53 -7.32
CA ASP A 261 -15.25 6.96 -6.86
C ASP A 261 -16.19 5.77 -6.58
N LYS A 262 -15.68 4.75 -5.87
CA LYS A 262 -16.44 3.54 -5.58
C LYS A 262 -16.95 3.51 -4.14
N PRO A 263 -18.20 3.06 -3.92
CA PRO A 263 -18.68 2.69 -2.60
C PRO A 263 -17.71 1.71 -1.95
N LEU A 264 -17.25 2.03 -0.73
CA LEU A 264 -16.18 1.32 -0.04
C LEU A 264 -16.66 0.71 1.27
N PHE A 265 -16.45 -0.58 1.40
CA PHE A 265 -16.65 -1.33 2.64
C PHE A 265 -15.29 -1.79 3.15
N VAL A 266 -14.95 -1.42 4.37
CA VAL A 266 -13.67 -1.77 4.99
C VAL A 266 -13.90 -2.78 6.11
N VAL A 267 -13.34 -3.97 5.91
CA VAL A 267 -13.31 -5.01 6.95
C VAL A 267 -12.25 -4.63 7.96
N LYS A 268 -12.65 -4.31 9.18
CA LYS A 268 -11.73 -3.91 10.25
C LYS A 268 -11.23 -5.12 11.03
N SER A 269 -9.99 -5.05 11.50
CA SER A 269 -9.44 -6.00 12.45
C SER A 269 -9.82 -5.63 13.89
N ALA A 270 -9.79 -6.61 14.81
CA ALA A 270 -10.14 -6.38 16.21
C ALA A 270 -9.18 -5.43 16.91
N ASN A 271 -7.88 -5.47 16.55
CA ASN A 271 -6.81 -4.66 17.12
C ASN A 271 -5.84 -4.19 16.03
N GLY A 272 -6.36 -3.39 15.08
CA GLY A 272 -5.56 -2.82 13.99
C GLY A 272 -4.38 -1.98 14.49
N TRP A 273 -3.28 -2.00 13.74
CA TRP A 273 -2.11 -1.16 14.05
C TRP A 273 -2.32 0.31 13.66
N ALA A 274 -1.31 1.15 13.92
CA ALA A 274 -1.39 2.59 13.77
C ALA A 274 -1.86 3.05 12.37
N GLU A 275 -1.40 2.41 11.28
CA GLU A 275 -1.85 2.72 9.92
C GLU A 275 -3.35 2.47 9.75
N GLU A 276 -3.83 1.28 10.15
CA GLU A 276 -5.25 0.93 10.03
C GLU A 276 -6.13 1.92 10.81
N GLN A 277 -5.74 2.26 12.02
CA GLN A 277 -6.47 3.22 12.85
C GLN A 277 -6.51 4.61 12.21
N ALA A 278 -5.40 5.07 11.62
CA ALA A 278 -5.33 6.35 10.93
C ALA A 278 -6.24 6.38 9.69
N ILE A 279 -6.20 5.32 8.88
CA ILE A 279 -7.06 5.18 7.70
C ILE A 279 -8.54 5.20 8.11
N LEU A 280 -8.95 4.37 9.07
CA LEU A 280 -10.33 4.29 9.54
C LEU A 280 -10.81 5.63 10.12
N SER A 281 -9.98 6.30 10.93
CA SER A 281 -10.31 7.62 11.46
C SER A 281 -10.60 8.62 10.35
N ARG A 282 -9.76 8.68 9.33
CA ARG A 282 -9.92 9.61 8.22
C ARG A 282 -11.12 9.26 7.34
N LEU A 283 -11.38 7.98 7.10
CA LEU A 283 -12.56 7.54 6.36
C LEU A 283 -13.85 7.89 7.07
N ARG A 284 -13.89 7.84 8.42
CA ARG A 284 -15.03 8.30 9.24
C ARG A 284 -15.25 9.80 9.09
N ASP A 285 -14.16 10.60 9.24
CA ASP A 285 -14.23 12.06 9.09
C ASP A 285 -14.80 12.45 7.72
N TRP A 286 -14.40 11.74 6.68
CA TRP A 286 -14.85 11.96 5.31
C TRP A 286 -16.21 11.33 4.99
N ARG A 287 -16.72 10.43 5.84
CA ARG A 287 -17.89 9.59 5.55
C ARG A 287 -17.73 8.84 4.22
N ALA A 288 -16.51 8.37 3.94
CA ALA A 288 -16.13 7.81 2.65
C ALA A 288 -16.15 6.28 2.61
N ALA A 289 -16.44 5.61 3.72
CA ALA A 289 -16.52 4.16 3.79
C ALA A 289 -17.53 3.68 4.84
N VAL A 290 -17.98 2.46 4.67
CA VAL A 290 -18.73 1.71 5.69
C VAL A 290 -17.78 0.71 6.33
N GLU A 291 -17.60 0.80 7.64
CA GLU A 291 -16.86 -0.21 8.41
C GLU A 291 -17.74 -1.42 8.64
N ILE A 292 -17.18 -2.59 8.41
CA ILE A 292 -17.87 -3.87 8.61
C ILE A 292 -17.00 -4.85 9.38
N GLU A 293 -17.67 -5.71 10.15
CA GLU A 293 -17.03 -6.91 10.70
C GLU A 293 -17.06 -8.03 9.65
N ALA A 294 -16.06 -8.92 9.68
CA ALA A 294 -16.01 -10.05 8.74
C ALA A 294 -17.30 -10.89 8.75
N GLY A 295 -17.94 -11.06 9.90
CA GLY A 295 -19.20 -11.79 10.03
C GLY A 295 -20.44 -11.10 9.44
N GLN A 296 -20.34 -9.82 9.07
CA GLN A 296 -21.45 -9.05 8.47
C GLN A 296 -21.53 -9.18 6.95
N LEU A 297 -20.48 -9.71 6.31
CA LEU A 297 -20.38 -9.82 4.85
C LEU A 297 -21.54 -10.56 4.16
N PRO A 298 -22.13 -11.65 4.74
CA PRO A 298 -23.28 -12.33 4.13
C PRO A 298 -24.54 -11.48 4.05
N CYS A 299 -24.64 -10.48 4.93
CA CYS A 299 -25.84 -9.64 5.10
C CYS A 299 -25.67 -8.24 4.48
N LEU A 300 -24.61 -8.01 3.66
CA LEU A 300 -24.44 -6.74 3.01
C LEU A 300 -25.60 -6.44 2.07
N ASN A 301 -26.19 -5.26 2.25
CA ASN A 301 -27.28 -4.78 1.40
C ASN A 301 -26.72 -3.80 0.36
N CYS A 302 -26.94 -4.07 -0.92
CA CYS A 302 -26.58 -3.18 -2.01
C CYS A 302 -27.16 -1.78 -1.91
N GLN A 303 -28.33 -1.63 -1.25
CA GLN A 303 -28.96 -0.30 -1.07
C GLN A 303 -28.15 0.62 -0.13
N ALA A 304 -27.19 0.06 0.61
CA ALA A 304 -26.22 0.82 1.39
C ALA A 304 -25.03 1.33 0.55
N LEU A 305 -25.00 1.06 -0.76
CA LEU A 305 -23.98 1.57 -1.68
C LEU A 305 -24.20 3.06 -1.92
N VAL A 306 -23.88 3.88 -0.94
CA VAL A 306 -23.94 5.34 -1.09
C VAL A 306 -22.71 5.79 -1.89
N PRO A 307 -22.91 6.46 -3.04
CA PRO A 307 -21.79 7.06 -3.76
C PRO A 307 -21.02 8.01 -2.85
N GLN A 308 -19.70 8.06 -3.01
CA GLN A 308 -18.88 9.02 -2.28
C GLN A 308 -19.31 10.45 -2.62
N GLN A 309 -19.37 11.30 -1.60
CA GLN A 309 -19.63 12.73 -1.80
C GLN A 309 -18.35 13.52 -2.10
N LEU A 310 -17.20 12.95 -1.77
CA LEU A 310 -15.89 13.56 -1.98
C LEU A 310 -15.26 13.01 -3.27
N ARG A 311 -14.64 13.91 -4.03
CA ARG A 311 -13.85 13.55 -5.20
C ARG A 311 -12.39 13.78 -4.91
N PHE A 312 -11.58 12.79 -5.25
CA PHE A 312 -10.15 12.79 -5.07
C PHE A 312 -9.44 12.80 -6.42
N GLU A 313 -8.28 13.46 -6.46
CA GLU A 313 -7.42 13.47 -7.63
C GLU A 313 -6.22 12.54 -7.43
N ASN A 314 -5.80 11.89 -8.51
CA ASN A 314 -4.60 11.07 -8.51
C ASN A 314 -3.37 11.96 -8.64
N ASN A 315 -2.64 12.14 -7.54
CA ASN A 315 -1.47 13.00 -7.45
C ASN A 315 -0.16 12.33 -7.90
N CYS A 316 -0.19 11.14 -8.50
CA CYS A 316 1.00 10.36 -8.81
C CYS A 316 2.02 11.15 -9.65
N LYS A 317 1.58 11.93 -10.65
CA LYS A 317 2.47 12.76 -11.48
C LYS A 317 3.05 13.94 -10.71
N THR A 318 2.25 14.61 -9.87
CA THR A 318 2.69 15.73 -9.03
C THR A 318 3.78 15.29 -8.06
N VAL A 319 3.55 14.15 -7.38
CA VAL A 319 4.53 13.55 -6.47
C VAL A 319 5.80 13.16 -7.22
N ALA A 320 5.71 12.54 -8.40
CA ALA A 320 6.85 12.20 -9.22
C ALA A 320 7.66 13.45 -9.63
N SER A 321 6.99 14.52 -10.02
CA SER A 321 7.66 15.80 -10.36
C SER A 321 8.40 16.40 -9.16
N GLN A 322 7.83 16.36 -7.97
CA GLN A 322 8.48 16.83 -6.74
C GLN A 322 9.74 16.01 -6.42
N ILE A 323 9.68 14.69 -6.61
CA ILE A 323 10.85 13.81 -6.44
C ILE A 323 11.94 14.17 -7.44
N LEU A 324 11.60 14.31 -8.73
CA LEU A 324 12.56 14.65 -9.79
C LEU A 324 13.22 16.00 -9.53
N GLN A 325 12.47 17.01 -9.12
CA GLN A 325 13.02 18.31 -8.75
C GLN A 325 14.02 18.20 -7.59
N ARG A 326 13.72 17.42 -6.55
CA ARG A 326 14.63 17.20 -5.42
C ARG A 326 15.87 16.40 -5.81
N ALA A 327 15.77 15.51 -6.79
CA ALA A 327 16.88 14.75 -7.34
C ALA A 327 17.73 15.53 -8.38
N GLY A 328 17.41 16.80 -8.61
CA GLY A 328 18.14 17.66 -9.54
C GLY A 328 17.84 17.42 -11.02
N PHE A 329 16.63 16.94 -11.32
CA PHE A 329 16.04 16.87 -12.67
C PHE A 329 15.02 18.01 -12.81
N GLY A 330 15.48 19.23 -12.85
CA GLY A 330 14.62 20.40 -13.01
C GLY A 330 14.90 21.14 -14.29
#